data_413f16168b80af506d968125e52de29d
#
_entry.id   413f16168b80af506d968125e52de29d
#
_cell.length_a   1.000
_cell.length_b   1.000
_cell.length_c   1.000
_cell.angle_alpha   90.00
_cell.angle_beta   90.00
_cell.angle_gamma   90.00
#
_symmetry.space_group_name_H-M   'P 1'
#
loop_
_entity.id
_entity.type
_entity.pdbx_description
1 polymer ?
#
loop_
_entity_poly.entity_id
_entity_poly.type
_entity_poly.pdbx_seq_one_letter_code
_entity_poly.pdbx_strand_id
1 'polypeptide(L)'
;MSKTTFLSFEQPIAELDSKIEELRFVQDDSAVDISEEIDRLAKKSQQLTKDIYAKLTPWQVSQIARHPQRPYTMDYVNAIFTDFHELHGDRTFADDQSIIGGLARFNGQSCMVIGHQKGRDTKERAMRNFGMPKPEGYRKAMRLMKVAEKFNLPIFTFVDTPGAFPGIDAEERGQSEAIGHNLYVMAELKVPLIATIIGEGGSGGALAIAVGDAVLMLQYATYSVISPEGCASILWKTSERAAEAADALGLTAHRLKAMGLIDKIVNEPLGGAHRDPQQMAQMLKRALADTLRQFQGMKTRDLLDARHAKLMAYGKFKETTPREE
;
A
#
# COMPACT_ATOMS: atom_id res chain seq x y z
N MET A 1 -12.80 23.31 -1.05
CA MET A 1 -11.77 22.41 -0.50
C MET A 1 -12.45 21.27 0.21
N SER A 2 -12.04 20.02 0.02
CA SER A 2 -12.62 18.89 0.79
C SER A 2 -12.21 19.04 2.26
N LYS A 3 -13.18 18.93 3.17
CA LYS A 3 -12.93 19.02 4.61
C LYS A 3 -11.91 17.94 5.02
N THR A 4 -10.83 18.33 5.70
CA THR A 4 -9.83 17.40 6.23
C THR A 4 -10.49 16.45 7.23
N THR A 5 -10.31 15.16 7.01
CA THR A 5 -10.78 14.13 7.94
C THR A 5 -9.69 13.85 8.97
N PHE A 6 -10.05 13.76 10.23
CA PHE A 6 -9.15 13.42 11.34
C PHE A 6 -9.60 12.10 11.99
N LEU A 7 -8.64 11.26 12.34
CA LEU A 7 -8.87 10.07 13.13
C LEU A 7 -9.04 10.45 14.62
N SER A 8 -9.61 9.57 15.42
CA SER A 8 -9.91 9.86 16.84
C SER A 8 -8.70 10.31 17.66
N PHE A 9 -7.53 9.70 17.42
CA PHE A 9 -6.29 10.07 18.10
C PHE A 9 -5.66 11.37 17.58
N GLU A 10 -6.12 11.89 16.45
CA GLU A 10 -5.69 13.17 15.86
C GLU A 10 -6.56 14.35 16.35
N GLN A 11 -7.59 14.10 17.17
CA GLN A 11 -8.52 15.14 17.62
C GLN A 11 -7.80 16.39 18.20
N PRO A 12 -6.71 16.26 19.01
CA PRO A 12 -6.00 17.43 19.52
C PRO A 12 -5.34 18.27 18.41
N ILE A 13 -4.97 17.64 17.28
CA ILE A 13 -4.44 18.36 16.09
C ILE A 13 -5.59 19.09 15.40
N ALA A 14 -6.73 18.41 15.21
CA ALA A 14 -7.92 18.99 14.60
C ALA A 14 -8.40 20.26 15.31
N GLU A 15 -8.40 20.26 16.63
CA GLU A 15 -8.77 21.41 17.45
C GLU A 15 -7.84 22.62 17.25
N LEU A 16 -6.52 22.36 17.16
CA LEU A 16 -5.56 23.43 16.87
C LEU A 16 -5.70 23.97 15.44
N ASP A 17 -5.88 23.08 14.48
CA ASP A 17 -6.02 23.47 13.07
C ASP A 17 -7.30 24.26 12.85
N SER A 18 -8.43 23.86 13.48
CA SER A 18 -9.68 24.64 13.47
C SER A 18 -9.50 26.05 14.03
N LYS A 19 -8.79 26.18 15.15
CA LYS A 19 -8.50 27.47 15.76
C LYS A 19 -7.61 28.35 14.88
N ILE A 20 -6.65 27.76 14.19
CA ILE A 20 -5.80 28.47 13.22
C ILE A 20 -6.65 29.00 12.06
N GLU A 21 -7.57 28.19 11.52
CA GLU A 21 -8.48 28.60 10.45
C GLU A 21 -9.41 29.73 10.89
N GLU A 22 -9.98 29.65 12.10
CA GLU A 22 -10.80 30.72 12.68
C GLU A 22 -10.02 32.03 12.80
N LEU A 23 -8.78 31.99 13.27
CA LEU A 23 -7.93 33.20 13.37
C LEU A 23 -7.57 33.75 12.00
N ARG A 24 -7.28 32.94 11.00
CA ARG A 24 -7.04 33.41 9.64
C ARG A 24 -8.25 34.12 9.07
N PHE A 25 -9.46 33.58 9.28
CA PHE A 25 -10.69 34.20 8.85
C PHE A 25 -10.91 35.59 9.52
N VAL A 26 -10.62 35.69 10.82
CA VAL A 26 -10.70 36.96 11.57
C VAL A 26 -9.65 37.95 11.07
N GLN A 27 -8.46 37.52 10.73
CA GLN A 27 -7.38 38.38 10.19
C GLN A 27 -7.77 38.97 8.82
N ASP A 28 -8.38 38.16 7.95
CA ASP A 28 -8.82 38.57 6.62
C ASP A 28 -9.96 39.64 6.70
N ASP A 29 -10.76 39.61 7.77
CA ASP A 29 -11.94 40.50 7.96
C ASP A 29 -11.66 41.71 8.89
N SER A 30 -10.48 41.80 9.49
CA SER A 30 -10.13 42.84 10.46
C SER A 30 -8.75 43.46 10.20
N ALA A 31 -8.58 44.75 10.64
CA ALA A 31 -7.29 45.43 10.58
C ALA A 31 -6.29 45.02 11.69
N VAL A 32 -6.59 43.95 12.44
CA VAL A 32 -5.75 43.47 13.54
C VAL A 32 -4.75 42.44 13.02
N ASP A 33 -3.46 42.71 13.18
CA ASP A 33 -2.41 41.75 12.83
C ASP A 33 -2.26 40.69 13.96
N ILE A 34 -2.68 39.46 13.65
CA ILE A 34 -2.59 38.30 14.55
C ILE A 34 -1.64 37.22 13.99
N SER A 35 -0.78 37.57 13.05
CA SER A 35 0.13 36.66 12.35
C SER A 35 1.05 35.91 13.32
N GLU A 36 1.58 36.57 14.36
CA GLU A 36 2.44 35.94 15.37
C GLU A 36 1.72 34.81 16.14
N GLU A 37 0.45 35.03 16.47
CA GLU A 37 -0.34 34.01 17.17
C GLU A 37 -0.68 32.82 16.26
N ILE A 38 -1.01 33.08 14.99
CA ILE A 38 -1.22 32.03 13.97
C ILE A 38 0.07 31.20 13.81
N ASP A 39 1.23 31.85 13.68
CA ASP A 39 2.51 31.14 13.56
C ASP A 39 2.85 30.33 14.80
N ARG A 40 2.58 30.84 15.99
CA ARG A 40 2.76 30.13 17.26
C ARG A 40 1.90 28.87 17.32
N LEU A 41 0.64 28.97 16.96
CA LEU A 41 -0.29 27.82 16.94
C LEU A 41 0.08 26.83 15.85
N ALA A 42 0.50 27.27 14.67
CA ALA A 42 0.96 26.39 13.60
C ALA A 42 2.20 25.58 14.01
N LYS A 43 3.19 26.20 14.65
CA LYS A 43 4.36 25.49 15.23
C LYS A 43 3.93 24.49 16.30
N LYS A 44 2.96 24.85 17.15
CA LYS A 44 2.42 23.95 18.17
C LYS A 44 1.70 22.75 17.54
N SER A 45 0.87 22.95 16.51
CA SER A 45 0.20 21.89 15.76
C SER A 45 1.21 20.93 15.13
N GLN A 46 2.26 21.45 14.48
CA GLN A 46 3.34 20.63 13.91
C GLN A 46 4.07 19.81 14.98
N GLN A 47 4.39 20.41 16.14
CA GLN A 47 5.06 19.68 17.21
C GLN A 47 4.17 18.59 17.79
N LEU A 48 2.90 18.91 18.03
CA LEU A 48 1.91 17.93 18.51
C LEU A 48 1.73 16.77 17.53
N THR A 49 1.69 17.05 16.23
CA THR A 49 1.64 16.02 15.18
C THR A 49 2.87 15.12 15.24
N LYS A 50 4.08 15.68 15.38
CA LYS A 50 5.30 14.89 15.56
C LYS A 50 5.23 13.98 16.79
N ASP A 51 4.76 14.50 17.91
CA ASP A 51 4.72 13.77 19.18
C ASP A 51 3.70 12.62 19.14
N ILE A 52 2.54 12.83 18.51
CA ILE A 52 1.50 11.81 18.31
C ILE A 52 2.02 10.74 17.34
N TYR A 53 2.54 11.14 16.18
CA TYR A 53 3.00 10.21 15.14
C TYR A 53 4.27 9.43 15.50
N ALA A 54 5.05 9.92 16.45
CA ALA A 54 6.19 9.18 17.01
C ALA A 54 5.79 8.02 17.93
N LYS A 55 4.54 7.99 18.41
CA LYS A 55 4.05 7.03 19.42
C LYS A 55 2.85 6.21 18.94
N LEU A 56 2.61 6.16 17.64
CA LEU A 56 1.49 5.42 17.07
C LEU A 56 1.53 3.94 17.45
N THR A 57 0.41 3.44 17.94
CA THR A 57 0.22 2.00 18.12
C THR A 57 0.01 1.29 16.78
N PRO A 58 0.26 -0.03 16.67
CA PRO A 58 -0.04 -0.80 15.45
C PRO A 58 -1.50 -0.66 14.99
N TRP A 59 -2.45 -0.54 15.93
CA TRP A 59 -3.84 -0.28 15.62
C TRP A 59 -4.06 1.09 14.97
N GLN A 60 -3.44 2.14 15.49
CA GLN A 60 -3.51 3.49 14.91
C GLN A 60 -2.86 3.53 13.52
N VAL A 61 -1.75 2.83 13.31
CA VAL A 61 -1.15 2.66 11.97
C VAL A 61 -2.14 1.97 11.02
N SER A 62 -2.85 0.94 11.47
CA SER A 62 -3.90 0.28 10.67
C SER A 62 -5.02 1.25 10.28
N GLN A 63 -5.41 2.16 11.17
CA GLN A 63 -6.40 3.19 10.86
C GLN A 63 -5.88 4.21 9.83
N ILE A 64 -4.61 4.63 9.92
CA ILE A 64 -3.97 5.51 8.93
C ILE A 64 -3.87 4.82 7.56
N ALA A 65 -3.51 3.54 7.52
CA ALA A 65 -3.44 2.77 6.27
C ALA A 65 -4.77 2.75 5.50
N ARG A 66 -5.89 2.84 6.23
CA ARG A 66 -7.27 2.85 5.70
C ARG A 66 -7.87 4.25 5.57
N HIS A 67 -7.08 5.28 5.85
CA HIS A 67 -7.61 6.65 5.87
C HIS A 67 -8.28 7.00 4.53
N PRO A 68 -9.53 7.54 4.51
CA PRO A 68 -10.30 7.74 3.28
C PRO A 68 -9.67 8.74 2.31
N GLN A 69 -8.82 9.64 2.79
CA GLN A 69 -8.09 10.60 1.97
C GLN A 69 -6.68 10.14 1.58
N ARG A 70 -6.27 8.92 1.98
CA ARG A 70 -4.98 8.36 1.58
C ARG A 70 -4.92 8.18 0.07
N PRO A 71 -3.80 8.52 -0.60
CA PRO A 71 -3.66 8.33 -2.04
C PRO A 71 -3.81 6.86 -2.43
N TYR A 72 -4.57 6.60 -3.50
CA TYR A 72 -4.75 5.29 -4.11
C TYR A 72 -3.82 5.12 -5.32
N THR A 73 -3.83 3.96 -5.94
CA THR A 73 -2.94 3.65 -7.07
C THR A 73 -3.01 4.68 -8.19
N MET A 74 -4.22 5.11 -8.61
CA MET A 74 -4.35 6.12 -9.68
C MET A 74 -3.78 7.48 -9.30
N ASP A 75 -3.82 7.86 -8.03
CA ASP A 75 -3.20 9.12 -7.58
C ASP A 75 -1.68 9.06 -7.78
N TYR A 76 -1.06 7.93 -7.43
CA TYR A 76 0.38 7.72 -7.67
C TYR A 76 0.71 7.56 -9.15
N VAL A 77 -0.12 6.87 -9.94
CA VAL A 77 0.06 6.75 -11.39
C VAL A 77 0.11 8.13 -12.03
N ASN A 78 -0.86 8.97 -11.73
CA ASN A 78 -0.94 10.33 -12.31
C ASN A 78 0.20 11.26 -11.85
N ALA A 79 0.73 11.07 -10.63
CA ALA A 79 1.78 11.92 -10.08
C ALA A 79 3.21 11.47 -10.44
N ILE A 80 3.42 10.18 -10.69
CA ILE A 80 4.76 9.58 -10.84
C ILE A 80 5.08 9.22 -12.28
N PHE A 81 4.10 8.72 -13.04
CA PHE A 81 4.26 8.19 -14.39
C PHE A 81 3.68 9.14 -15.43
N THR A 82 4.09 8.95 -16.68
CA THR A 82 3.52 9.62 -17.87
C THR A 82 3.00 8.59 -18.86
N ASP A 83 2.15 9.02 -19.79
CA ASP A 83 1.66 8.20 -20.90
C ASP A 83 1.00 6.89 -20.41
N PHE A 84 0.21 6.95 -19.34
CA PHE A 84 -0.48 5.77 -18.83
C PHE A 84 -1.65 5.38 -19.76
N HIS A 85 -1.60 4.14 -20.25
CA HIS A 85 -2.65 3.53 -21.06
C HIS A 85 -3.16 2.27 -20.36
N GLU A 86 -4.37 2.36 -19.80
CA GLU A 86 -4.98 1.25 -19.09
C GLU A 86 -5.36 0.10 -20.05
N LEU A 87 -5.14 -1.13 -19.61
CA LEU A 87 -5.42 -2.36 -20.35
C LEU A 87 -6.42 -3.21 -19.56
N HIS A 88 -7.63 -3.34 -20.09
CA HIS A 88 -8.76 -3.97 -19.44
C HIS A 88 -8.90 -5.46 -19.74
N GLY A 89 -9.56 -6.17 -18.82
CA GLY A 89 -10.04 -7.54 -18.98
C GLY A 89 -8.97 -8.63 -18.85
N ASP A 90 -9.43 -9.83 -18.46
CA ASP A 90 -8.57 -10.99 -18.23
C ASP A 90 -8.43 -11.90 -19.48
N ARG A 91 -9.20 -11.66 -20.54
CA ARG A 91 -9.29 -12.50 -21.75
C ARG A 91 -9.90 -13.88 -21.51
N THR A 92 -10.55 -14.08 -20.38
CA THR A 92 -11.18 -15.35 -20.00
C THR A 92 -12.64 -15.15 -19.65
N PHE A 93 -12.96 -14.19 -18.77
CA PHE A 93 -14.32 -13.97 -18.29
C PHE A 93 -14.76 -12.50 -18.40
N ALA A 94 -14.08 -11.58 -17.67
CA ALA A 94 -14.50 -10.18 -17.58
C ALA A 94 -13.34 -9.24 -17.23
N ASP A 95 -13.67 -7.97 -17.04
CA ASP A 95 -12.80 -7.01 -16.36
C ASP A 95 -13.16 -6.90 -14.88
N ASP A 96 -12.16 -6.64 -14.03
CA ASP A 96 -12.35 -6.29 -12.63
C ASP A 96 -11.65 -4.96 -12.34
N GLN A 97 -12.45 -3.95 -12.03
CA GLN A 97 -11.96 -2.59 -11.80
C GLN A 97 -11.30 -2.38 -10.43
N SER A 98 -11.26 -3.38 -9.55
CA SER A 98 -10.51 -3.35 -8.30
C SER A 98 -9.00 -3.54 -8.52
N ILE A 99 -8.59 -4.07 -9.67
CA ILE A 99 -7.21 -4.00 -10.16
C ILE A 99 -7.21 -3.15 -11.43
N ILE A 100 -6.35 -2.15 -11.45
CA ILE A 100 -6.00 -1.38 -12.64
C ILE A 100 -4.61 -1.78 -13.11
N GLY A 101 -4.34 -1.65 -14.39
CA GLY A 101 -3.01 -1.86 -14.90
C GLY A 101 -2.87 -1.47 -16.35
N GLY A 102 -1.66 -1.13 -16.75
CA GLY A 102 -1.40 -0.67 -18.11
C GLY A 102 0.05 -0.30 -18.35
N LEU A 103 0.30 0.09 -19.58
CA LEU A 103 1.59 0.62 -20.01
C LEU A 103 1.74 2.07 -19.55
N ALA A 104 2.95 2.43 -19.14
CA ALA A 104 3.29 3.80 -18.76
C ALA A 104 4.75 4.11 -19.06
N ARG A 105 5.17 5.35 -18.76
CA ARG A 105 6.58 5.72 -18.75
C ARG A 105 6.99 6.16 -17.35
N PHE A 106 8.10 5.60 -16.88
CA PHE A 106 8.76 5.99 -15.63
C PHE A 106 10.11 6.63 -15.97
N ASN A 107 10.25 7.94 -15.71
CA ASN A 107 11.45 8.72 -16.10
C ASN A 107 11.83 8.52 -17.58
N GLY A 108 10.85 8.48 -18.49
CA GLY A 108 11.04 8.28 -19.93
C GLY A 108 11.16 6.82 -20.37
N GLN A 109 11.42 5.87 -19.47
CA GLN A 109 11.50 4.44 -19.77
C GLN A 109 10.10 3.80 -19.75
N SER A 110 9.76 3.00 -20.74
CA SER A 110 8.51 2.22 -20.76
C SER A 110 8.49 1.19 -19.66
N CYS A 111 7.35 1.04 -19.01
CA CYS A 111 7.13 0.10 -17.91
C CYS A 111 5.68 -0.40 -17.89
N MET A 112 5.44 -1.43 -17.09
CA MET A 112 4.10 -1.91 -16.74
C MET A 112 3.77 -1.46 -15.32
N VAL A 113 2.57 -0.91 -15.12
CA VAL A 113 2.04 -0.54 -13.81
C VAL A 113 0.79 -1.35 -13.55
N ILE A 114 0.68 -1.94 -12.35
CA ILE A 114 -0.47 -2.74 -11.91
C ILE A 114 -0.74 -2.37 -10.44
N GLY A 115 -2.01 -2.24 -10.05
CA GLY A 115 -2.28 -1.98 -8.63
C GLY A 115 -3.74 -2.11 -8.26
N HIS A 116 -3.97 -2.23 -6.97
CA HIS A 116 -5.32 -2.21 -6.41
C HIS A 116 -5.86 -0.79 -6.43
N GLN A 117 -7.14 -0.65 -6.77
CA GLN A 117 -7.83 0.63 -6.77
C GLN A 117 -9.10 0.54 -5.93
N LYS A 118 -9.16 1.40 -4.92
CA LYS A 118 -10.35 1.64 -4.11
C LYS A 118 -11.14 2.82 -4.69
N GLY A 119 -12.42 2.92 -4.35
CA GLY A 119 -13.26 4.05 -4.74
C GLY A 119 -13.31 5.16 -3.70
N ARG A 120 -13.54 6.40 -4.14
CA ARG A 120 -13.68 7.57 -3.26
C ARG A 120 -15.10 7.71 -2.71
N ASP A 121 -16.10 7.49 -3.53
CA ASP A 121 -17.51 7.52 -3.16
C ASP A 121 -18.14 6.12 -3.11
N THR A 122 -19.38 6.03 -2.67
CA THR A 122 -20.10 4.76 -2.52
C THR A 122 -20.27 4.02 -3.84
N LYS A 123 -20.54 4.74 -4.94
CA LYS A 123 -20.73 4.15 -6.27
C LYS A 123 -19.43 3.57 -6.79
N GLU A 124 -18.36 4.35 -6.71
CA GLU A 124 -17.03 3.91 -7.13
C GLU A 124 -16.52 2.75 -6.27
N ARG A 125 -16.74 2.79 -4.94
CA ARG A 125 -16.40 1.67 -4.04
C ARG A 125 -17.09 0.38 -4.42
N ALA A 126 -18.40 0.43 -4.69
CA ALA A 126 -19.16 -0.74 -5.12
C ALA A 126 -18.64 -1.28 -6.48
N MET A 127 -18.38 -0.41 -7.45
CA MET A 127 -17.86 -0.77 -8.76
C MET A 127 -16.48 -1.44 -8.68
N ARG A 128 -15.65 -1.06 -7.71
CA ARG A 128 -14.31 -1.62 -7.46
C ARG A 128 -14.29 -2.69 -6.36
N ASN A 129 -15.41 -3.30 -6.05
CA ASN A 129 -15.56 -4.33 -5.01
C ASN A 129 -14.89 -3.93 -3.69
N PHE A 130 -14.93 -2.65 -3.30
CA PHE A 130 -14.25 -2.10 -2.11
C PHE A 130 -12.73 -2.33 -2.08
N GLY A 131 -12.12 -2.47 -3.25
CA GLY A 131 -10.70 -2.78 -3.40
C GLY A 131 -10.37 -4.27 -3.22
N MET A 132 -11.37 -5.15 -3.26
CA MET A 132 -11.20 -6.60 -3.14
C MET A 132 -11.33 -7.25 -4.53
N PRO A 133 -10.22 -7.72 -5.13
CA PRO A 133 -10.28 -8.30 -6.47
C PRO A 133 -10.97 -9.65 -6.51
N LYS A 134 -11.68 -9.86 -7.61
CA LYS A 134 -12.20 -11.15 -8.06
C LYS A 134 -11.14 -11.88 -8.92
N PRO A 135 -11.35 -13.17 -9.29
CA PRO A 135 -10.39 -13.94 -10.07
C PRO A 135 -9.94 -13.25 -11.35
N GLU A 136 -10.87 -12.61 -12.06
CA GLU A 136 -10.61 -11.88 -13.29
C GLU A 136 -9.64 -10.69 -13.10
N GLY A 137 -9.61 -10.05 -11.93
CA GLY A 137 -8.64 -9.04 -11.59
C GLY A 137 -7.22 -9.60 -11.49
N TYR A 138 -7.06 -10.74 -10.82
CA TYR A 138 -5.77 -11.42 -10.70
C TYR A 138 -5.30 -11.99 -12.04
N ARG A 139 -6.19 -12.59 -12.83
CA ARG A 139 -5.85 -13.05 -14.19
C ARG A 139 -5.47 -11.88 -15.11
N LYS A 140 -6.13 -10.72 -14.99
CA LYS A 140 -5.71 -9.50 -15.68
C LYS A 140 -4.30 -9.09 -15.27
N ALA A 141 -4.00 -9.05 -13.98
CA ALA A 141 -2.66 -8.72 -13.48
C ALA A 141 -1.60 -9.66 -14.06
N MET A 142 -1.83 -10.99 -14.01
CA MET A 142 -0.95 -11.99 -14.61
C MET A 142 -0.73 -11.74 -16.10
N ARG A 143 -1.81 -11.52 -16.84
CA ARG A 143 -1.74 -11.23 -18.29
C ARG A 143 -0.84 -10.01 -18.56
N LEU A 144 -0.97 -8.95 -17.79
CA LEU A 144 -0.15 -7.75 -17.91
C LEU A 144 1.32 -8.01 -17.55
N MET A 145 1.59 -8.81 -16.53
CA MET A 145 2.95 -9.25 -16.17
C MET A 145 3.60 -10.02 -17.32
N LYS A 146 2.85 -10.93 -17.97
CA LYS A 146 3.33 -11.67 -19.16
C LYS A 146 3.57 -10.75 -20.36
N VAL A 147 2.74 -9.72 -20.56
CA VAL A 147 3.00 -8.69 -21.59
C VAL A 147 4.29 -7.92 -21.27
N ALA A 148 4.49 -7.53 -20.02
CA ALA A 148 5.71 -6.85 -19.59
C ALA A 148 6.96 -7.72 -19.84
N GLU A 149 6.91 -8.99 -19.47
CA GLU A 149 7.98 -9.95 -19.74
C GLU A 149 8.30 -10.05 -21.23
N LYS A 150 7.26 -10.19 -22.08
CA LYS A 150 7.42 -10.29 -23.54
C LYS A 150 8.16 -9.09 -24.15
N PHE A 151 7.92 -7.89 -23.62
CA PHE A 151 8.53 -6.65 -24.11
C PHE A 151 9.70 -6.17 -23.26
N ASN A 152 10.18 -6.99 -22.33
CA ASN A 152 11.29 -6.68 -21.41
C ASN A 152 11.10 -5.36 -20.65
N LEU A 153 9.89 -5.15 -20.12
CA LEU A 153 9.50 -3.97 -19.35
C LEU A 153 9.59 -4.24 -17.86
N PRO A 154 10.16 -3.34 -17.04
CA PRO A 154 10.06 -3.44 -15.59
C PRO A 154 8.60 -3.28 -15.16
N ILE A 155 8.24 -3.95 -14.05
CA ILE A 155 6.90 -3.97 -13.50
C ILE A 155 6.91 -3.24 -12.16
N PHE A 156 5.97 -2.32 -11.98
CA PHE A 156 5.66 -1.69 -10.69
C PHE A 156 4.28 -2.13 -10.24
N THR A 157 4.19 -2.71 -9.03
CA THR A 157 2.90 -3.05 -8.45
C THR A 157 2.61 -2.21 -7.21
N PHE A 158 1.34 -1.77 -7.06
CA PHE A 158 0.85 -0.99 -5.93
C PHE A 158 -0.23 -1.77 -5.19
N VAL A 159 0.05 -2.09 -3.93
CA VAL A 159 -0.82 -2.93 -3.09
C VAL A 159 -1.64 -2.05 -2.15
N ASP A 160 -2.96 -2.10 -2.29
CA ASP A 160 -3.90 -1.47 -1.38
C ASP A 160 -5.25 -2.19 -1.40
N THR A 161 -5.33 -3.30 -0.68
CA THR A 161 -6.52 -4.15 -0.59
C THR A 161 -6.72 -4.69 0.82
N PRO A 162 -7.96 -4.78 1.32
CA PRO A 162 -8.24 -5.52 2.55
C PRO A 162 -8.13 -7.05 2.37
N GLY A 163 -8.12 -7.54 1.12
CA GLY A 163 -8.02 -8.96 0.78
C GLY A 163 -8.66 -9.28 -0.56
N ALA A 164 -8.69 -10.55 -0.92
CA ALA A 164 -9.43 -11.06 -2.08
C ALA A 164 -10.95 -11.02 -1.81
N PHE A 165 -11.75 -10.84 -2.86
CA PHE A 165 -13.21 -10.84 -2.73
C PHE A 165 -13.72 -12.23 -2.26
N PRO A 166 -14.47 -12.32 -1.14
CA PRO A 166 -14.85 -13.59 -0.51
C PRO A 166 -16.21 -14.14 -0.97
N GLY A 167 -16.71 -13.69 -2.13
CA GLY A 167 -18.03 -14.10 -2.64
C GLY A 167 -18.03 -15.46 -3.30
N ILE A 168 -19.19 -16.15 -3.30
CA ILE A 168 -19.41 -17.45 -3.95
C ILE A 168 -19.06 -17.37 -5.43
N ASP A 169 -19.45 -16.30 -6.10
CA ASP A 169 -19.17 -16.05 -7.51
C ASP A 169 -17.66 -15.96 -7.83
N ALA A 170 -16.85 -15.53 -6.88
CA ALA A 170 -15.39 -15.53 -7.02
C ALA A 170 -14.82 -16.96 -6.80
N GLU A 171 -15.34 -17.68 -5.82
CA GLU A 171 -14.96 -19.08 -5.56
C GLU A 171 -15.24 -19.96 -6.79
N GLU A 172 -16.45 -19.88 -7.36
CA GLU A 172 -16.86 -20.61 -8.56
C GLU A 172 -15.98 -20.33 -9.78
N ARG A 173 -15.39 -19.13 -9.87
CA ARG A 173 -14.48 -18.74 -10.97
C ARG A 173 -13.00 -18.92 -10.65
N GLY A 174 -12.67 -19.61 -9.55
CA GLY A 174 -11.30 -20.03 -9.21
C GLY A 174 -10.47 -18.94 -8.53
N GLN A 175 -10.98 -18.33 -7.45
CA GLN A 175 -10.25 -17.30 -6.69
C GLN A 175 -8.90 -17.79 -6.18
N SER A 176 -8.85 -18.96 -5.55
CA SER A 176 -7.61 -19.53 -5.02
C SER A 176 -6.61 -19.89 -6.12
N GLU A 177 -7.11 -20.41 -7.25
CA GLU A 177 -6.28 -20.75 -8.41
C GLU A 177 -5.65 -19.48 -9.01
N ALA A 178 -6.44 -18.43 -9.25
CA ALA A 178 -5.95 -17.20 -9.84
C ALA A 178 -4.87 -16.54 -8.96
N ILE A 179 -5.03 -16.56 -7.64
CA ILE A 179 -4.02 -16.07 -6.69
C ILE A 179 -2.76 -16.94 -6.74
N GLY A 180 -2.91 -18.27 -6.59
CA GLY A 180 -1.79 -19.22 -6.58
C GLY A 180 -0.99 -19.20 -7.87
N HIS A 181 -1.66 -19.13 -9.00
CA HIS A 181 -1.03 -19.01 -10.32
C HIS A 181 -0.20 -17.72 -10.45
N ASN A 182 -0.73 -16.60 -9.93
CA ASN A 182 0.03 -15.34 -9.92
C ASN A 182 1.33 -15.45 -9.12
N LEU A 183 1.32 -16.13 -7.96
CA LEU A 183 2.53 -16.35 -7.16
C LEU A 183 3.58 -17.10 -7.96
N TYR A 184 3.17 -18.19 -8.62
CA TYR A 184 4.03 -19.00 -9.46
C TYR A 184 4.62 -18.17 -10.62
N VAL A 185 3.77 -17.44 -11.35
CA VAL A 185 4.21 -16.61 -12.48
C VAL A 185 5.18 -15.52 -12.02
N MET A 186 4.89 -14.80 -10.92
CA MET A 186 5.77 -13.75 -10.41
C MET A 186 7.16 -14.29 -10.01
N ALA A 187 7.22 -15.50 -9.46
CA ALA A 187 8.49 -16.13 -9.10
C ALA A 187 9.39 -16.36 -10.31
N GLU A 188 8.82 -16.58 -11.50
CA GLU A 188 9.53 -16.92 -12.74
C GLU A 188 9.69 -15.76 -13.73
N LEU A 189 9.13 -14.57 -13.47
CA LEU A 189 9.22 -13.42 -14.37
C LEU A 189 10.67 -13.01 -14.66
N LYS A 190 11.00 -12.87 -15.93
CA LYS A 190 12.35 -12.55 -16.42
C LYS A 190 12.65 -11.05 -16.47
N VAL A 191 11.80 -10.25 -15.88
CA VAL A 191 11.92 -8.78 -15.76
C VAL A 191 11.80 -8.34 -14.31
N PRO A 192 12.39 -7.22 -13.92
CA PRO A 192 12.29 -6.69 -12.57
C PRO A 192 10.83 -6.41 -12.17
N LEU A 193 10.43 -6.86 -11.00
CA LEU A 193 9.16 -6.56 -10.36
C LEU A 193 9.41 -5.86 -9.03
N ILE A 194 8.94 -4.62 -8.90
CA ILE A 194 9.02 -3.82 -7.67
C ILE A 194 7.61 -3.65 -7.12
N ALA A 195 7.34 -4.29 -5.99
CA ALA A 195 6.06 -4.17 -5.31
C ALA A 195 6.11 -3.09 -4.23
N THR A 196 5.03 -2.31 -4.09
CA THR A 196 4.92 -1.28 -3.05
C THR A 196 3.59 -1.39 -2.33
N ILE A 197 3.64 -1.61 -1.02
CA ILE A 197 2.45 -1.56 -0.16
C ILE A 197 2.17 -0.09 0.17
N ILE A 198 1.08 0.47 -0.38
CA ILE A 198 0.74 1.90 -0.28
C ILE A 198 -0.34 2.20 0.76
N GLY A 199 -1.08 1.18 1.19
CA GLY A 199 -2.15 1.28 2.18
C GLY A 199 -2.30 -0.03 2.93
N GLU A 200 -3.39 -0.77 2.68
CA GLU A 200 -3.58 -2.11 3.25
C GLU A 200 -2.99 -3.19 2.34
N GLY A 201 -2.16 -4.06 2.90
CA GLY A 201 -1.70 -5.28 2.24
C GLY A 201 -2.39 -6.50 2.87
N GLY A 202 -3.62 -6.79 2.47
CA GLY A 202 -4.45 -7.84 3.08
C GLY A 202 -4.32 -9.19 2.40
N SER A 203 -3.82 -10.19 3.15
CA SER A 203 -3.93 -11.62 2.82
C SER A 203 -3.40 -12.01 1.43
N GLY A 204 -3.97 -13.07 0.86
CA GLY A 204 -3.68 -13.55 -0.49
C GLY A 204 -3.99 -12.53 -1.58
N GLY A 205 -4.96 -11.64 -1.33
CA GLY A 205 -5.28 -10.56 -2.25
C GLY A 205 -4.09 -9.63 -2.51
N ALA A 206 -3.40 -9.23 -1.46
CA ALA A 206 -2.17 -8.45 -1.56
C ALA A 206 -1.03 -9.28 -2.16
N LEU A 207 -0.85 -10.51 -1.69
CA LEU A 207 0.24 -11.38 -2.08
C LEU A 207 0.22 -11.68 -3.59
N ALA A 208 -0.97 -11.78 -4.19
CA ALA A 208 -1.17 -12.08 -5.61
C ALA A 208 -0.55 -11.07 -6.59
N ILE A 209 -0.08 -9.90 -6.13
CA ILE A 209 0.69 -8.94 -6.92
C ILE A 209 1.94 -8.42 -6.19
N ALA A 210 2.37 -9.08 -5.10
CA ALA A 210 3.44 -8.58 -4.22
C ALA A 210 4.70 -9.45 -4.17
N VAL A 211 4.78 -10.55 -4.91
CA VAL A 211 5.99 -11.37 -5.00
C VAL A 211 6.99 -10.73 -5.97
N GLY A 212 7.84 -9.86 -5.47
CA GLY A 212 8.75 -9.05 -6.28
C GLY A 212 10.22 -9.18 -5.89
N ASP A 213 11.09 -8.71 -6.79
CA ASP A 213 12.53 -8.58 -6.54
C ASP A 213 12.80 -7.61 -5.39
N ALA A 214 12.00 -6.56 -5.30
CA ALA A 214 11.98 -5.65 -4.16
C ALA A 214 10.53 -5.42 -3.69
N VAL A 215 10.34 -5.42 -2.38
CA VAL A 215 9.08 -5.10 -1.71
C VAL A 215 9.29 -3.85 -0.87
N LEU A 216 8.72 -2.74 -1.32
CA LEU A 216 8.70 -1.45 -0.61
C LEU A 216 7.39 -1.33 0.17
N MET A 217 7.42 -0.58 1.25
CA MET A 217 6.22 -0.32 2.04
C MET A 217 6.23 1.11 2.56
N LEU A 218 5.12 1.81 2.43
CA LEU A 218 4.98 3.14 3.02
C LEU A 218 4.96 3.03 4.55
N GLN A 219 5.47 4.06 5.22
CA GLN A 219 5.72 4.05 6.67
C GLN A 219 4.50 3.68 7.51
N TYR A 220 3.32 4.18 7.12
CA TYR A 220 2.05 3.94 7.81
C TYR A 220 1.11 3.03 7.02
N ALA A 221 1.64 2.23 6.10
CA ALA A 221 0.93 1.11 5.49
C ALA A 221 0.92 -0.10 6.44
N THR A 222 0.08 -1.10 6.14
CA THR A 222 0.03 -2.39 6.86
C THR A 222 0.14 -3.55 5.88
N TYR A 223 0.78 -4.64 6.30
CA TYR A 223 0.85 -5.86 5.51
C TYR A 223 0.71 -7.07 6.43
N SER A 224 -0.36 -7.85 6.24
CA SER A 224 -0.67 -8.98 7.11
C SER A 224 -1.55 -10.03 6.42
N VAL A 225 -1.54 -11.23 6.99
CA VAL A 225 -2.35 -12.36 6.51
C VAL A 225 -3.85 -12.17 6.73
N ILE A 226 -4.24 -11.36 7.70
CA ILE A 226 -5.64 -11.10 8.09
C ILE A 226 -5.76 -9.69 8.69
N SER A 227 -6.95 -9.12 8.65
CA SER A 227 -7.21 -7.86 9.35
C SER A 227 -7.18 -8.05 10.87
N PRO A 228 -6.83 -7.02 11.67
CA PRO A 228 -6.87 -7.11 13.14
C PRO A 228 -8.23 -7.52 13.67
N GLU A 229 -9.31 -7.00 13.09
CA GLU A 229 -10.68 -7.34 13.47
C GLU A 229 -11.01 -8.81 13.16
N GLY A 230 -10.60 -9.30 12.01
CA GLY A 230 -10.77 -10.70 11.62
C GLY A 230 -9.98 -11.65 12.52
N CYS A 231 -8.74 -11.31 12.84
CA CYS A 231 -7.91 -12.04 13.78
C CYS A 231 -8.54 -12.10 15.16
N ALA A 232 -8.99 -10.97 15.70
CA ALA A 232 -9.65 -10.90 16.99
C ALA A 232 -10.95 -11.73 17.02
N SER A 233 -11.75 -11.65 15.96
CA SER A 233 -12.99 -12.42 15.83
C SER A 233 -12.75 -13.94 15.83
N ILE A 234 -11.70 -14.41 15.17
CA ILE A 234 -11.34 -15.83 15.14
C ILE A 234 -10.81 -16.29 16.48
N LEU A 235 -9.84 -15.59 17.07
CA LEU A 235 -9.14 -16.02 18.27
C LEU A 235 -9.96 -15.78 19.54
N TRP A 236 -10.63 -14.65 19.63
CA TRP A 236 -11.31 -14.23 20.89
C TRP A 236 -12.82 -14.10 20.76
N LYS A 237 -13.40 -14.43 19.59
CA LYS A 237 -14.84 -14.36 19.33
C LYS A 237 -15.45 -12.95 19.47
N THR A 238 -14.60 -11.92 19.39
CA THR A 238 -15.00 -10.50 19.42
C THR A 238 -14.05 -9.64 18.62
N SER A 239 -14.56 -8.69 17.86
CA SER A 239 -13.75 -7.70 17.13
C SER A 239 -13.24 -6.55 18.01
N GLU A 240 -13.75 -6.41 19.24
CA GLU A 240 -13.36 -5.34 20.17
C GLU A 240 -11.88 -5.40 20.58
N ARG A 241 -11.25 -6.59 20.47
CA ARG A 241 -9.83 -6.80 20.74
C ARG A 241 -8.94 -6.60 19.52
N ALA A 242 -9.41 -5.90 18.49
CA ALA A 242 -8.63 -5.63 17.28
C ALA A 242 -7.28 -4.91 17.54
N ALA A 243 -7.22 -4.06 18.57
CA ALA A 243 -5.97 -3.39 18.96
C ALA A 243 -4.90 -4.37 19.45
N GLU A 244 -5.26 -5.37 20.24
CA GLU A 244 -4.36 -6.44 20.69
C GLU A 244 -3.93 -7.33 19.52
N ALA A 245 -4.87 -7.63 18.62
CA ALA A 245 -4.57 -8.40 17.41
C ALA A 245 -3.59 -7.66 16.52
N ALA A 246 -3.73 -6.35 16.33
CA ALA A 246 -2.82 -5.52 15.54
C ALA A 246 -1.39 -5.56 16.08
N ASP A 247 -1.21 -5.55 17.39
CA ASP A 247 0.09 -5.65 18.04
C ASP A 247 0.70 -7.06 17.85
N ALA A 248 -0.09 -8.09 18.09
CA ALA A 248 0.34 -9.49 17.94
C ALA A 248 0.72 -9.86 16.51
N LEU A 249 -0.01 -9.35 15.51
CA LEU A 249 0.24 -9.61 14.08
C LEU A 249 1.56 -9.01 13.56
N GLY A 250 2.09 -7.97 14.22
CA GLY A 250 3.34 -7.34 13.80
C GLY A 250 3.28 -6.69 12.42
N LEU A 251 2.11 -6.18 12.01
CA LEU A 251 1.73 -5.77 10.64
C LEU A 251 2.34 -4.45 10.15
N THR A 252 3.12 -3.75 10.97
CA THR A 252 3.69 -2.43 10.65
C THR A 252 4.99 -2.53 9.85
N ALA A 253 5.30 -1.51 9.05
CA ALA A 253 6.48 -1.49 8.19
C ALA A 253 7.79 -1.74 8.95
N HIS A 254 7.95 -1.17 10.15
CA HIS A 254 9.17 -1.36 10.96
C HIS A 254 9.32 -2.81 11.45
N ARG A 255 8.23 -3.44 11.88
CA ARG A 255 8.24 -4.86 12.31
C ARG A 255 8.55 -5.78 11.15
N LEU A 256 7.89 -5.57 10.01
CA LEU A 256 8.10 -6.39 8.80
C LEU A 256 9.51 -6.23 8.23
N LYS A 257 10.07 -5.02 8.28
CA LYS A 257 11.47 -4.77 7.90
C LYS A 257 12.44 -5.50 8.82
N ALA A 258 12.20 -5.46 10.13
CA ALA A 258 13.04 -6.16 11.11
C ALA A 258 12.99 -7.70 10.92
N MET A 259 11.84 -8.24 10.48
CA MET A 259 11.69 -9.65 10.15
C MET A 259 12.23 -10.03 8.75
N GLY A 260 12.65 -9.06 7.94
CA GLY A 260 13.15 -9.28 6.58
C GLY A 260 12.06 -9.58 5.55
N LEU A 261 10.78 -9.28 5.86
CA LEU A 261 9.64 -9.52 4.95
C LEU A 261 9.44 -8.42 3.92
N ILE A 262 9.99 -7.22 4.16
CA ILE A 262 10.05 -6.12 3.20
C ILE A 262 11.48 -5.60 3.08
N ASP A 263 11.81 -5.03 1.91
CA ASP A 263 13.17 -4.59 1.61
C ASP A 263 13.43 -3.14 2.00
N LYS A 264 12.43 -2.26 1.91
CA LYS A 264 12.59 -0.83 2.16
C LYS A 264 11.32 -0.19 2.70
N ILE A 265 11.48 0.64 3.72
CA ILE A 265 10.43 1.55 4.18
C ILE A 265 10.57 2.86 3.40
N VAL A 266 9.47 3.35 2.86
CA VAL A 266 9.37 4.69 2.28
C VAL A 266 8.71 5.59 3.31
N ASN A 267 9.46 6.55 3.83
CA ASN A 267 8.91 7.49 4.82
C ASN A 267 7.76 8.29 4.21
N GLU A 268 6.83 8.68 5.07
CA GLU A 268 5.70 9.52 4.70
C GLU A 268 5.89 10.95 5.21
N PRO A 269 5.23 11.94 4.60
CA PRO A 269 5.16 13.30 5.14
C PRO A 269 4.63 13.31 6.58
N LEU A 270 4.90 14.38 7.32
CA LEU A 270 4.37 14.54 8.67
C LEU A 270 2.83 14.48 8.67
N GLY A 271 2.28 13.60 9.48
CA GLY A 271 0.85 13.33 9.51
C GLY A 271 0.35 12.34 8.46
N GLY A 272 1.27 11.69 7.68
CA GLY A 272 0.93 10.63 6.73
C GLY A 272 0.74 11.09 5.28
N ALA A 273 0.64 10.11 4.37
CA ALA A 273 0.55 10.34 2.93
C ALA A 273 -0.65 11.21 2.50
N HIS A 274 -1.73 11.19 3.25
CA HIS A 274 -2.96 11.96 2.98
C HIS A 274 -2.82 13.46 3.32
N ARG A 275 -1.85 13.85 4.15
CA ARG A 275 -1.60 15.25 4.51
C ARG A 275 -0.86 16.01 3.41
N ASP A 276 0.07 15.34 2.73
CA ASP A 276 0.77 15.88 1.57
C ASP A 276 0.96 14.81 0.49
N PRO A 277 -0.07 14.57 -0.34
CA PRO A 277 -0.01 13.58 -1.42
C PRO A 277 1.08 13.87 -2.46
N GLN A 278 1.38 15.14 -2.71
CA GLN A 278 2.38 15.54 -3.70
C GLN A 278 3.79 15.22 -3.21
N GLN A 279 4.11 15.58 -1.96
CA GLN A 279 5.39 15.24 -1.34
C GLN A 279 5.54 13.71 -1.25
N MET A 280 4.47 13.00 -0.85
CA MET A 280 4.48 11.54 -0.80
C MET A 280 4.80 10.91 -2.16
N ALA A 281 4.16 11.36 -3.23
CA ALA A 281 4.42 10.88 -4.58
C ALA A 281 5.88 11.12 -5.02
N GLN A 282 6.46 12.27 -4.68
CA GLN A 282 7.87 12.58 -4.98
C GLN A 282 8.82 11.67 -4.19
N MET A 283 8.54 11.42 -2.91
CA MET A 283 9.35 10.51 -2.08
C MET A 283 9.28 9.08 -2.62
N LEU A 284 8.09 8.61 -2.98
CA LEU A 284 7.90 7.31 -3.58
C LEU A 284 8.59 7.20 -4.96
N LYS A 285 8.46 8.21 -5.82
CA LYS A 285 9.15 8.26 -7.11
C LYS A 285 10.66 8.07 -6.97
N ARG A 286 11.29 8.77 -6.02
CA ARG A 286 12.72 8.62 -5.73
C ARG A 286 13.05 7.20 -5.26
N ALA A 287 12.26 6.66 -4.34
CA ALA A 287 12.46 5.31 -3.83
C ALA A 287 12.36 4.24 -4.93
N LEU A 288 11.38 4.37 -5.83
CA LEU A 288 11.20 3.48 -6.98
C LEU A 288 12.38 3.60 -7.97
N ALA A 289 12.84 4.83 -8.27
CA ALA A 289 13.98 5.06 -9.15
C ALA A 289 15.28 4.45 -8.60
N ASP A 290 15.54 4.65 -7.30
CA ASP A 290 16.71 4.08 -6.63
C ASP A 290 16.67 2.55 -6.62
N THR A 291 15.47 1.97 -6.42
CA THR A 291 15.28 0.52 -6.43
C THR A 291 15.43 -0.06 -7.83
N LEU A 292 14.82 0.55 -8.86
CA LEU A 292 14.92 0.08 -10.24
C LEU A 292 16.38 0.06 -10.72
N ARG A 293 17.19 1.06 -10.35
CA ARG A 293 18.62 1.11 -10.72
C ARG A 293 19.42 -0.09 -10.24
N GLN A 294 19.02 -0.75 -9.16
CA GLN A 294 19.69 -1.95 -8.65
C GLN A 294 19.56 -3.15 -9.59
N PHE A 295 18.52 -3.16 -10.42
CA PHE A 295 18.25 -4.24 -11.39
C PHE A 295 18.69 -3.88 -12.82
N GLN A 296 19.11 -2.63 -13.08
CA GLN A 296 19.57 -2.22 -14.40
C GLN A 296 20.86 -2.94 -14.78
N GLY A 297 20.86 -3.58 -15.97
CA GLY A 297 22.01 -4.33 -16.44
C GLY A 297 22.19 -5.72 -15.81
N MET A 298 21.35 -6.12 -14.87
CA MET A 298 21.37 -7.46 -14.30
C MET A 298 20.96 -8.49 -15.35
N LYS A 299 21.70 -9.59 -15.44
CA LYS A 299 21.33 -10.70 -16.32
C LYS A 299 20.09 -11.41 -15.79
N THR A 300 19.26 -11.91 -16.68
CA THR A 300 18.02 -12.62 -16.32
C THR A 300 18.26 -13.75 -15.32
N ARG A 301 19.33 -14.52 -15.49
CA ARG A 301 19.67 -15.61 -14.56
C ARG A 301 19.95 -15.08 -13.14
N ASP A 302 20.76 -14.03 -13.05
CA ASP A 302 21.14 -13.46 -11.75
C ASP A 302 19.91 -12.86 -11.04
N LEU A 303 18.97 -12.26 -11.81
CA LEU A 303 17.70 -11.76 -11.29
C LEU A 303 16.83 -12.88 -10.69
N LEU A 304 16.69 -14.00 -11.42
CA LEU A 304 15.89 -15.14 -10.98
C LEU A 304 16.53 -15.85 -9.77
N ASP A 305 17.85 -16.04 -9.80
CA ASP A 305 18.60 -16.66 -8.70
C ASP A 305 18.49 -15.80 -7.42
N ALA A 306 18.60 -14.46 -7.54
CA ALA A 306 18.45 -13.53 -6.43
C ALA A 306 17.01 -13.54 -5.85
N ARG A 307 15.99 -13.56 -6.72
CA ARG A 307 14.58 -13.65 -6.31
C ARG A 307 14.31 -14.96 -5.60
N HIS A 308 14.76 -16.08 -6.13
CA HIS A 308 14.63 -17.39 -5.50
C HIS A 308 15.32 -17.42 -4.13
N ALA A 309 16.56 -16.97 -4.05
CA ALA A 309 17.31 -16.91 -2.79
C ALA A 309 16.58 -16.05 -1.74
N LYS A 310 15.99 -14.92 -2.15
CA LYS A 310 15.19 -14.06 -1.28
C LYS A 310 13.95 -14.80 -0.75
N LEU A 311 13.20 -15.47 -1.61
CA LEU A 311 11.99 -16.22 -1.21
C LEU A 311 12.34 -17.36 -0.25
N MET A 312 13.42 -18.06 -0.49
CA MET A 312 13.88 -19.16 0.38
C MET A 312 14.47 -18.66 1.71
N ALA A 313 14.85 -17.38 1.80
CA ALA A 313 15.37 -16.79 3.04
C ALA A 313 14.26 -16.30 4.00
N TYR A 314 12.99 -16.34 3.60
CA TYR A 314 11.90 -15.96 4.49
C TYR A 314 11.72 -16.95 5.63
N GLY A 315 11.53 -16.41 6.85
CA GLY A 315 11.35 -17.18 8.06
C GLY A 315 12.67 -17.56 8.71
N LYS A 316 12.83 -17.13 9.97
CA LYS A 316 13.96 -17.49 10.85
C LYS A 316 13.41 -18.40 11.95
N PHE A 317 13.91 -19.61 12.07
CA PHE A 317 13.56 -20.51 13.15
C PHE A 317 14.83 -21.09 13.80
N LYS A 318 14.73 -21.47 15.05
CA LYS A 318 15.75 -22.27 15.74
C LYS A 318 15.20 -23.68 15.89
N GLU A 319 15.92 -24.64 15.37
CA GLU A 319 15.67 -26.03 15.74
C GLU A 319 16.07 -26.21 17.22
N THR A 320 15.10 -26.57 18.04
CA THR A 320 15.39 -27.11 19.36
C THR A 320 15.70 -28.58 19.16
N THR A 321 16.96 -28.98 19.35
CA THR A 321 17.31 -30.40 19.41
C THR A 321 16.32 -31.11 20.34
N PRO A 322 15.71 -32.23 19.93
CA PRO A 322 14.87 -33.00 20.82
C PRO A 322 15.70 -33.32 22.09
N ARG A 323 15.13 -33.07 23.26
CA ARG A 323 15.74 -33.61 24.48
C ARG A 323 15.70 -35.12 24.32
N GLU A 324 16.86 -35.73 24.24
CA GLU A 324 16.98 -37.17 24.43
C GLU A 324 16.35 -37.48 25.80
N GLU A 325 15.23 -38.22 25.82
CA GLU A 325 14.61 -38.80 27.01
C GLU A 325 15.39 -40.02 27.47
#